data_d327373384e93e1cf2a5767b19037b3c
#
_entry.id   d327373384e93e1cf2a5767b19037b3c
#
_cell.length_a   1.000
_cell.length_b   1.000
_cell.length_c   1.000
_cell.angle_alpha   90.00
_cell.angle_beta   90.00
_cell.angle_gamma   90.00
#
_symmetry.space_group_name_H-M   'P 1'
#
loop_
_entity.id
_entity.type
_entity.pdbx_description
1 polymer ?
#
loop_
_entity_poly.entity_id
_entity_poly.type
_entity_poly.pdbx_seq_one_letter_code
_entity_poly.pdbx_strand_id
1 'polypeptide(L)'
;MDDVSDQYSPADVEAAAEAHWDEHDAYEATKAAHADDPTFFFVDGPPYTSGQMHLGTAWNKTLKDAVIRQKRMTGHQVTDRPGYDMHGLPIEVKVEEKLGFESKQDIEDYGMEAFIEECKTFAEDNRVAMDDDFQSIGAWFDWDNPYKTISPEYMEAAWYGFKQVADRGLVEQGKRSISQCPRCETGIANNEVEYDQVEDPSIYVKFPLSDREGSLVIWTTTPWTIPANTFVGVGEELTYQKVRATKGGDEDEVLYIASECVDDVLGKGRYDDYEVEAELDGDELVGWEYDHPLAEEVPDHPSFEGAGEVYTADFVEADRTGLVHSAPGHGEEDFHRGQELGLDIFCPVGGDGVFTVVPENADRTP
;
A
#
# COMPACT_ATOMS: atom_id res chain seq x y z
N MET A 1 -44.19 -29.75 30.39
CA MET A 1 -44.13 -28.42 29.75
C MET A 1 -43.55 -27.54 30.81
N ASP A 2 -42.25 -27.31 30.75
CA ASP A 2 -41.57 -26.45 31.71
C ASP A 2 -42.08 -25.02 31.50
N ASP A 3 -42.18 -24.31 32.62
CA ASP A 3 -42.78 -22.97 32.70
C ASP A 3 -41.98 -22.00 31.86
N VAL A 4 -42.45 -21.69 30.67
CA VAL A 4 -41.81 -20.69 29.79
C VAL A 4 -42.03 -19.35 30.46
N SER A 5 -40.92 -18.67 30.79
CA SER A 5 -40.96 -17.33 31.36
C SER A 5 -41.77 -16.37 30.52
N ASP A 6 -42.63 -15.58 31.12
CA ASP A 6 -43.41 -14.52 30.45
C ASP A 6 -42.54 -13.36 29.93
N GLN A 7 -41.29 -13.30 30.33
CA GLN A 7 -40.30 -12.32 29.86
C GLN A 7 -39.15 -13.01 29.14
N TYR A 8 -38.86 -12.53 27.92
CA TYR A 8 -37.67 -12.94 27.17
C TYR A 8 -36.41 -12.31 27.80
N SER A 9 -35.51 -13.17 28.28
CA SER A 9 -34.18 -12.81 28.78
C SER A 9 -33.15 -13.45 27.85
N PRO A 10 -32.42 -12.69 26.99
CA PRO A 10 -31.40 -13.28 26.13
C PRO A 10 -30.38 -14.10 26.89
N ALA A 11 -29.84 -13.57 27.99
CA ALA A 11 -28.81 -14.26 28.79
C ALA A 11 -29.28 -15.61 29.39
N ASP A 12 -30.55 -15.68 29.82
CA ASP A 12 -31.09 -16.94 30.35
C ASP A 12 -31.32 -17.97 29.24
N VAL A 13 -31.72 -17.52 28.04
CA VAL A 13 -31.92 -18.41 26.88
C VAL A 13 -30.59 -18.91 26.35
N GLU A 14 -29.59 -18.05 26.26
CA GLU A 14 -28.22 -18.40 25.83
C GLU A 14 -27.62 -19.42 26.79
N ALA A 15 -27.62 -19.14 28.09
CA ALA A 15 -27.11 -20.07 29.09
C ALA A 15 -27.82 -21.44 29.10
N ALA A 16 -29.13 -21.45 28.90
CA ALA A 16 -29.90 -22.66 28.78
C ALA A 16 -29.60 -23.47 27.50
N ALA A 17 -29.34 -22.78 26.39
CA ALA A 17 -28.96 -23.41 25.12
C ALA A 17 -27.56 -24.04 25.24
N GLU A 18 -26.59 -23.31 25.75
CA GLU A 18 -25.22 -23.81 25.98
C GLU A 18 -25.23 -25.04 26.89
N ALA A 19 -25.91 -24.96 28.05
CA ALA A 19 -26.01 -26.09 28.95
C ALA A 19 -26.65 -27.31 28.26
N HIS A 20 -27.65 -27.12 27.42
CA HIS A 20 -28.28 -28.21 26.66
C HIS A 20 -27.33 -28.82 25.62
N TRP A 21 -26.54 -28.02 24.92
CA TRP A 21 -25.55 -28.51 23.97
C TRP A 21 -24.44 -29.30 24.64
N ASP A 22 -23.95 -28.83 25.77
CA ASP A 22 -22.93 -29.51 26.57
C ASP A 22 -23.44 -30.86 27.16
N GLU A 23 -24.64 -30.85 27.73
CA GLU A 23 -25.24 -32.07 28.32
C GLU A 23 -25.44 -33.20 27.27
N HIS A 24 -25.70 -32.82 26.01
CA HIS A 24 -26.01 -33.77 24.94
C HIS A 24 -24.85 -33.96 23.94
N ASP A 25 -23.70 -33.31 24.18
CA ASP A 25 -22.59 -33.29 23.24
C ASP A 25 -23.07 -33.00 21.80
N ALA A 26 -23.90 -31.96 21.67
CA ALA A 26 -24.74 -31.71 20.49
C ALA A 26 -23.93 -31.52 19.22
N TYR A 27 -22.76 -30.87 19.31
CA TYR A 27 -21.87 -30.65 18.16
C TYR A 27 -21.32 -31.99 17.63
N GLU A 28 -20.71 -32.82 18.49
CA GLU A 28 -20.15 -34.10 18.08
C GLU A 28 -21.22 -35.10 17.67
N ALA A 29 -22.38 -35.10 18.37
CA ALA A 29 -23.53 -35.92 17.98
C ALA A 29 -24.00 -35.57 16.54
N THR A 30 -24.00 -34.30 16.19
CA THR A 30 -24.36 -33.85 14.84
C THR A 30 -23.30 -34.28 13.81
N LYS A 31 -22.01 -34.20 14.10
CA LYS A 31 -20.93 -34.70 13.23
C LYS A 31 -21.06 -36.24 13.02
N ALA A 32 -21.27 -36.96 14.10
CA ALA A 32 -21.42 -38.42 14.01
C ALA A 32 -22.65 -38.87 13.21
N ALA A 33 -23.77 -38.14 13.31
CA ALA A 33 -24.98 -38.43 12.55
C ALA A 33 -24.80 -38.28 11.02
N HIS A 34 -23.82 -37.51 10.57
CA HIS A 34 -23.52 -37.21 9.16
C HIS A 34 -22.18 -37.77 8.68
N ALA A 35 -21.55 -38.68 9.43
CA ALA A 35 -20.22 -39.21 9.13
C ALA A 35 -20.09 -39.91 7.78
N ASP A 36 -21.15 -40.53 7.30
CA ASP A 36 -21.20 -41.26 6.03
C ASP A 36 -21.85 -40.46 4.88
N ASP A 37 -22.26 -39.22 5.14
CA ASP A 37 -22.90 -38.36 4.14
C ASP A 37 -21.87 -37.75 3.18
N PRO A 38 -22.29 -37.22 2.01
CA PRO A 38 -21.40 -36.52 1.11
C PRO A 38 -20.66 -35.35 1.78
N THR A 39 -19.35 -35.27 1.59
CA THR A 39 -18.52 -34.23 2.23
C THR A 39 -18.81 -32.86 1.65
N PHE A 40 -19.05 -31.90 2.52
CA PHE A 40 -18.98 -30.47 2.21
C PHE A 40 -17.71 -29.90 2.86
N PHE A 41 -16.75 -29.55 2.04
CA PHE A 41 -15.50 -28.94 2.50
C PHE A 41 -15.68 -27.42 2.63
N PHE A 42 -15.52 -26.94 3.85
CA PHE A 42 -15.59 -25.51 4.15
C PHE A 42 -14.21 -24.97 4.54
N VAL A 43 -13.79 -23.89 3.92
CA VAL A 43 -12.56 -23.17 4.24
C VAL A 43 -12.93 -21.87 4.95
N ASP A 44 -12.52 -21.74 6.21
CA ASP A 44 -12.68 -20.50 6.96
C ASP A 44 -11.67 -19.45 6.47
N GLY A 45 -12.12 -18.22 6.14
CA GLY A 45 -11.23 -17.07 5.94
C GLY A 45 -10.71 -16.64 7.32
N PRO A 46 -9.39 -16.74 7.56
CA PRO A 46 -8.86 -16.61 8.90
C PRO A 46 -8.84 -15.14 9.34
N PRO A 47 -9.43 -14.80 10.51
CA PRO A 47 -9.23 -13.48 11.11
C PRO A 47 -7.79 -13.33 11.63
N TYR A 48 -7.30 -12.09 11.67
CA TYR A 48 -6.08 -11.75 12.40
C TYR A 48 -6.30 -11.87 13.91
N THR A 49 -5.34 -12.46 14.61
CA THR A 49 -5.34 -12.55 16.07
C THR A 49 -4.68 -11.31 16.71
N SER A 50 -5.04 -10.12 16.21
CA SER A 50 -4.46 -8.85 16.64
C SER A 50 -5.24 -8.14 17.75
N GLY A 51 -6.33 -8.75 18.25
CA GLY A 51 -7.17 -8.19 19.29
C GLY A 51 -8.44 -9.01 19.54
N GLN A 52 -9.36 -8.45 20.31
CA GLN A 52 -10.63 -9.07 20.65
C GLN A 52 -11.59 -9.14 19.46
N MET A 53 -12.58 -10.02 19.54
CA MET A 53 -13.68 -10.10 18.59
C MET A 53 -14.41 -8.75 18.51
N HIS A 54 -14.62 -8.23 17.31
CA HIS A 54 -15.47 -7.08 17.05
C HIS A 54 -16.72 -7.48 16.26
N LEU A 55 -17.69 -6.57 16.14
CA LEU A 55 -18.97 -6.85 15.47
C LEU A 55 -18.79 -7.44 14.06
N GLY A 56 -17.80 -6.99 13.29
CA GLY A 56 -17.52 -7.49 11.94
C GLY A 56 -17.06 -8.95 11.94
N THR A 57 -16.18 -9.34 12.87
CA THR A 57 -15.73 -10.73 13.00
C THR A 57 -16.84 -11.63 13.54
N ALA A 58 -17.63 -11.17 14.52
CA ALA A 58 -18.80 -11.87 15.00
C ALA A 58 -19.81 -12.14 13.89
N TRP A 59 -20.17 -11.11 13.11
CA TRP A 59 -21.08 -11.24 11.97
C TRP A 59 -20.55 -12.22 10.92
N ASN A 60 -19.29 -12.07 10.53
CA ASN A 60 -18.65 -12.99 9.58
C ASN A 60 -18.72 -14.45 10.05
N LYS A 61 -18.38 -14.71 11.32
CA LYS A 61 -18.41 -16.05 11.90
C LYS A 61 -19.83 -16.61 11.98
N THR A 62 -20.81 -15.80 12.36
CA THR A 62 -22.24 -16.20 12.41
C THR A 62 -22.77 -16.58 11.02
N LEU A 63 -22.44 -15.84 9.97
CA LEU A 63 -22.84 -16.19 8.60
C LEU A 63 -22.24 -17.50 8.14
N LYS A 64 -20.99 -17.75 8.46
CA LYS A 64 -20.30 -19.02 8.18
C LYS A 64 -20.95 -20.18 8.93
N ASP A 65 -21.21 -20.02 10.22
CA ASP A 65 -21.90 -21.00 11.07
C ASP A 65 -23.29 -21.36 10.50
N ALA A 66 -24.05 -20.33 10.07
CA ALA A 66 -25.36 -20.56 9.47
C ALA A 66 -25.29 -21.47 8.21
N VAL A 67 -24.30 -21.24 7.34
CA VAL A 67 -24.07 -22.09 6.15
C VAL A 67 -23.66 -23.50 6.54
N ILE A 68 -22.75 -23.65 7.50
CA ILE A 68 -22.27 -24.95 8.01
C ILE A 68 -23.41 -25.75 8.60
N ARG A 69 -24.23 -25.14 9.47
CA ARG A 69 -25.43 -25.78 10.05
C ARG A 69 -26.44 -26.17 8.97
N GLN A 70 -26.70 -25.29 8.03
CA GLN A 70 -27.62 -25.62 6.91
C GLN A 70 -27.12 -26.83 6.10
N LYS A 71 -25.81 -26.94 5.87
CA LYS A 71 -25.25 -28.09 5.16
C LYS A 71 -25.40 -29.40 5.92
N ARG A 72 -25.14 -29.39 7.26
CA ARG A 72 -25.42 -30.55 8.11
C ARG A 72 -26.90 -30.94 8.09
N MET A 73 -27.79 -29.96 8.26
CA MET A 73 -29.26 -30.20 8.20
C MET A 73 -29.74 -30.78 6.88
N THR A 74 -29.01 -30.58 5.79
CA THR A 74 -29.32 -31.11 4.46
C THR A 74 -28.54 -32.37 4.11
N GLY A 75 -27.95 -33.07 5.08
CA GLY A 75 -27.29 -34.34 4.91
C GLY A 75 -25.90 -34.26 4.29
N HIS A 76 -25.03 -33.46 4.91
CA HIS A 76 -23.61 -33.39 4.54
C HIS A 76 -22.72 -33.58 5.75
N GLN A 77 -21.66 -34.36 5.56
CA GLN A 77 -20.50 -34.31 6.44
C GLN A 77 -19.73 -33.01 6.18
N VAL A 78 -19.65 -32.13 7.15
CA VAL A 78 -18.99 -30.82 7.00
C VAL A 78 -17.59 -30.86 7.62
N THR A 79 -16.59 -30.44 6.84
CA THR A 79 -15.26 -30.13 7.36
C THR A 79 -15.24 -28.64 7.70
N ASP A 80 -15.15 -28.29 8.97
CA ASP A 80 -15.40 -26.95 9.52
C ASP A 80 -14.31 -26.45 10.46
N ARG A 81 -13.05 -26.69 10.10
CA ARG A 81 -11.91 -26.21 10.88
C ARG A 81 -11.85 -24.69 10.88
N PRO A 82 -11.82 -24.00 12.05
CA PRO A 82 -11.61 -22.57 12.10
C PRO A 82 -10.18 -22.23 11.72
N GLY A 83 -9.98 -21.06 11.13
CA GLY A 83 -8.66 -20.56 10.74
C GLY A 83 -8.27 -19.29 11.47
N TYR A 84 -6.95 -19.08 11.64
CA TYR A 84 -6.38 -17.89 12.26
C TYR A 84 -5.16 -17.40 11.49
N ASP A 85 -5.16 -16.10 11.17
CA ASP A 85 -3.99 -15.40 10.61
C ASP A 85 -3.18 -14.82 11.78
N MET A 86 -1.97 -15.33 11.94
CA MET A 86 -1.22 -15.18 13.19
C MET A 86 0.18 -14.57 13.00
N HIS A 87 0.42 -13.89 11.88
CA HIS A 87 1.73 -13.28 11.59
C HIS A 87 1.59 -12.02 10.74
N GLY A 88 2.73 -11.34 10.50
CA GLY A 88 2.83 -10.13 9.71
C GLY A 88 2.50 -8.86 10.49
N LEU A 89 2.48 -7.74 9.78
CA LEU A 89 2.32 -6.40 10.34
C LEU A 89 1.15 -6.23 11.32
N PRO A 90 -0.05 -6.81 11.11
CA PRO A 90 -1.15 -6.65 12.05
C PRO A 90 -0.85 -7.18 13.47
N ILE A 91 0.06 -8.14 13.59
CA ILE A 91 0.52 -8.67 14.89
C ILE A 91 1.74 -7.88 15.37
N GLU A 92 2.72 -7.68 14.51
CA GLU A 92 4.00 -7.04 14.84
C GLU A 92 3.80 -5.62 15.38
N VAL A 93 3.00 -4.79 14.70
CA VAL A 93 2.69 -3.41 15.13
C VAL A 93 2.04 -3.39 16.52
N LYS A 94 1.15 -4.34 16.82
CA LYS A 94 0.52 -4.43 18.15
C LYS A 94 1.52 -4.82 19.25
N VAL A 95 2.49 -5.66 18.92
CA VAL A 95 3.55 -6.02 19.85
C VAL A 95 4.53 -4.87 20.04
N GLU A 96 4.89 -4.15 18.98
CA GLU A 96 5.69 -2.93 19.07
C GLU A 96 5.02 -1.87 19.95
N GLU A 97 3.71 -1.61 19.75
CA GLU A 97 2.92 -0.73 20.63
C GLU A 97 2.97 -1.17 22.09
N LYS A 98 2.80 -2.50 22.35
CA LYS A 98 2.85 -3.09 23.68
C LYS A 98 4.22 -2.90 24.35
N LEU A 99 5.30 -3.02 23.59
CA LEU A 99 6.68 -2.88 24.03
C LEU A 99 7.16 -1.43 24.09
N GLY A 100 6.42 -0.50 23.45
CA GLY A 100 6.75 0.92 23.38
C GLY A 100 7.85 1.24 22.38
N PHE A 101 7.94 0.47 21.29
CA PHE A 101 8.90 0.69 20.22
C PHE A 101 8.42 1.77 19.26
N GLU A 102 9.35 2.62 18.82
CA GLU A 102 9.08 3.73 17.89
C GLU A 102 9.68 3.49 16.50
N SER A 103 10.69 2.65 16.41
CA SER A 103 11.44 2.38 15.19
C SER A 103 11.80 0.90 15.04
N LYS A 104 12.21 0.51 13.84
CA LYS A 104 12.75 -0.82 13.58
C LYS A 104 14.05 -1.09 14.34
N GLN A 105 14.84 -0.06 14.63
CA GLN A 105 16.05 -0.18 15.43
C GLN A 105 15.77 -0.71 16.84
N ASP A 106 14.61 -0.35 17.43
CA ASP A 106 14.22 -0.85 18.76
C ASP A 106 14.01 -2.37 18.75
N ILE A 107 13.50 -2.92 17.62
CA ILE A 107 13.35 -4.36 17.43
C ILE A 107 14.72 -5.04 17.35
N GLU A 108 15.66 -4.45 16.61
CA GLU A 108 17.03 -4.97 16.49
C GLU A 108 17.76 -4.96 17.84
N ASP A 109 17.62 -3.88 18.59
CA ASP A 109 18.21 -3.72 19.94
C ASP A 109 17.59 -4.67 20.97
N TYR A 110 16.27 -4.93 20.87
CA TYR A 110 15.58 -5.91 21.71
C TYR A 110 15.99 -7.35 21.37
N GLY A 111 16.27 -7.60 20.14
CA GLY A 111 16.67 -8.89 19.57
C GLY A 111 15.54 -9.57 18.83
N MET A 112 15.78 -9.85 17.54
CA MET A 112 14.80 -10.38 16.59
C MET A 112 14.11 -11.67 17.08
N GLU A 113 14.88 -12.61 17.67
CA GLU A 113 14.34 -13.87 18.19
C GLU A 113 13.36 -13.63 19.35
N ALA A 114 13.72 -12.73 20.28
CA ALA A 114 12.87 -12.38 21.41
C ALA A 114 11.58 -11.68 20.94
N PHE A 115 11.67 -10.78 19.97
CA PHE A 115 10.51 -10.10 19.39
C PHE A 115 9.56 -11.09 18.69
N ILE A 116 10.09 -12.05 17.92
CA ILE A 116 9.29 -13.09 17.26
C ILE A 116 8.53 -13.93 18.29
N GLU A 117 9.15 -14.30 19.42
CA GLU A 117 8.50 -15.07 20.47
C GLU A 117 7.40 -14.26 21.20
N GLU A 118 7.61 -12.95 21.40
CA GLU A 118 6.53 -12.05 21.87
C GLU A 118 5.35 -11.99 20.89
N CYS A 119 5.62 -11.90 19.58
CA CYS A 119 4.58 -11.93 18.55
C CYS A 119 3.79 -13.23 18.54
N LYS A 120 4.46 -14.39 18.64
CA LYS A 120 3.81 -15.70 18.73
C LYS A 120 2.94 -15.82 19.97
N THR A 121 3.45 -15.38 21.12
CA THR A 121 2.72 -15.41 22.40
C THR A 121 1.49 -14.51 22.31
N PHE A 122 1.65 -13.29 21.84
CA PHE A 122 0.55 -12.34 21.67
C PHE A 122 -0.54 -12.90 20.74
N ALA A 123 -0.14 -13.47 19.59
CA ALA A 123 -1.08 -14.04 18.63
C ALA A 123 -1.84 -15.24 19.20
N GLU A 124 -1.18 -16.13 19.95
CA GLU A 124 -1.83 -17.30 20.58
C GLU A 124 -2.77 -16.89 21.71
N ASP A 125 -2.39 -15.93 22.55
CA ASP A 125 -3.26 -15.43 23.63
C ASP A 125 -4.56 -14.83 23.07
N ASN A 126 -4.44 -14.01 21.99
CA ASN A 126 -5.62 -13.45 21.34
C ASN A 126 -6.46 -14.53 20.64
N ARG A 127 -5.83 -15.55 20.04
CA ARG A 127 -6.55 -16.66 19.44
C ARG A 127 -7.44 -17.38 20.46
N VAL A 128 -6.88 -17.68 21.64
CA VAL A 128 -7.65 -18.33 22.72
C VAL A 128 -8.82 -17.46 23.15
N ALA A 129 -8.60 -16.16 23.35
CA ALA A 129 -9.67 -15.23 23.70
C ALA A 129 -10.76 -15.15 22.60
N MET A 130 -10.36 -15.16 21.31
CA MET A 130 -11.32 -15.18 20.19
C MET A 130 -12.11 -16.49 20.11
N ASP A 131 -11.50 -17.64 20.44
CA ASP A 131 -12.22 -18.92 20.50
C ASP A 131 -13.33 -18.84 21.54
N ASP A 132 -13.04 -18.33 22.74
CA ASP A 132 -14.03 -18.15 23.82
C ASP A 132 -15.16 -17.20 23.35
N ASP A 133 -14.80 -16.08 22.72
CA ASP A 133 -15.77 -15.12 22.18
C ASP A 133 -16.67 -15.75 21.10
N PHE A 134 -16.10 -16.51 20.15
CA PHE A 134 -16.89 -17.17 19.09
C PHE A 134 -17.78 -18.28 19.63
N GLN A 135 -17.33 -19.00 20.63
CA GLN A 135 -18.15 -20.01 21.30
C GLN A 135 -19.30 -19.35 22.04
N SER A 136 -19.07 -18.22 22.73
CA SER A 136 -20.12 -17.50 23.47
C SER A 136 -21.26 -16.96 22.58
N ILE A 137 -21.01 -16.68 21.29
CA ILE A 137 -22.08 -16.37 20.33
C ILE A 137 -22.72 -17.61 19.71
N GLY A 138 -22.38 -18.80 20.19
CA GLY A 138 -22.95 -20.07 19.77
C GLY A 138 -22.45 -20.62 18.45
N ALA A 139 -21.30 -20.18 17.94
CA ALA A 139 -20.74 -20.69 16.70
C ALA A 139 -20.20 -22.12 16.85
N TRP A 140 -20.52 -23.01 15.91
CA TRP A 140 -20.12 -24.43 15.91
C TRP A 140 -19.07 -24.72 14.85
N PHE A 141 -17.82 -24.85 15.31
CA PHE A 141 -16.65 -25.22 14.52
C PHE A 141 -15.83 -26.29 15.26
N ASP A 142 -14.91 -26.92 14.56
CA ASP A 142 -13.93 -27.84 15.16
C ASP A 142 -12.84 -27.05 15.89
N TRP A 143 -13.18 -26.52 17.08
CA TRP A 143 -12.30 -25.67 17.89
C TRP A 143 -11.04 -26.40 18.37
N ASP A 144 -11.06 -27.74 18.46
CA ASP A 144 -9.92 -28.54 18.86
C ASP A 144 -8.86 -28.68 17.75
N ASN A 145 -9.25 -28.47 16.49
CA ASN A 145 -8.38 -28.66 15.33
C ASN A 145 -8.30 -27.40 14.42
N PRO A 146 -8.02 -26.20 14.94
CA PRO A 146 -7.88 -25.01 14.13
C PRO A 146 -6.70 -25.15 13.14
N TYR A 147 -6.75 -24.47 12.00
CA TYR A 147 -5.55 -24.24 11.24
C TYR A 147 -4.97 -22.85 11.58
N LYS A 148 -3.64 -22.78 11.70
CA LYS A 148 -2.91 -21.58 12.08
C LYS A 148 -1.86 -21.27 11.03
N THR A 149 -1.80 -20.03 10.53
CA THR A 149 -0.86 -19.66 9.47
C THR A 149 0.60 -19.76 9.90
N ILE A 150 0.88 -19.68 11.21
CA ILE A 150 2.24 -19.86 11.79
C ILE A 150 2.62 -21.33 12.02
N SER A 151 1.73 -22.29 11.77
CA SER A 151 2.08 -23.70 11.97
C SER A 151 3.03 -24.20 10.88
N PRO A 152 3.99 -25.10 11.20
CA PRO A 152 4.89 -25.67 10.22
C PRO A 152 4.15 -26.34 9.07
N GLU A 153 3.06 -27.05 9.34
CA GLU A 153 2.25 -27.76 8.34
C GLU A 153 1.60 -26.80 7.34
N TYR A 154 1.13 -25.64 7.81
CA TYR A 154 0.56 -24.61 6.94
C TYR A 154 1.65 -23.98 6.06
N MET A 155 2.81 -23.64 6.66
CA MET A 155 3.94 -23.08 5.94
C MET A 155 4.49 -24.04 4.88
N GLU A 156 4.63 -25.33 5.21
CA GLU A 156 5.04 -26.37 4.27
C GLU A 156 4.06 -26.50 3.09
N ALA A 157 2.76 -26.46 3.37
CA ALA A 157 1.74 -26.52 2.32
C ALA A 157 1.77 -25.29 1.39
N ALA A 158 1.98 -24.10 1.94
CA ALA A 158 2.15 -22.87 1.17
C ALA A 158 3.41 -22.93 0.28
N TRP A 159 4.54 -23.35 0.83
CA TRP A 159 5.79 -23.53 0.09
C TRP A 159 5.68 -24.61 -0.99
N TYR A 160 4.96 -25.70 -0.70
CA TYR A 160 4.69 -26.72 -1.71
C TYR A 160 3.89 -26.15 -2.89
N GLY A 161 2.84 -25.36 -2.61
CA GLY A 161 2.07 -24.67 -3.62
C GLY A 161 2.93 -23.73 -4.48
N PHE A 162 3.73 -22.89 -3.83
CA PHE A 162 4.66 -21.97 -4.50
C PHE A 162 5.66 -22.73 -5.40
N LYS A 163 6.24 -23.81 -4.88
CA LYS A 163 7.13 -24.67 -5.66
C LYS A 163 6.45 -25.25 -6.91
N GLN A 164 5.20 -25.72 -6.80
CA GLN A 164 4.47 -26.25 -7.96
C GLN A 164 4.23 -25.18 -9.05
N VAL A 165 4.02 -23.93 -8.66
CA VAL A 165 3.86 -22.81 -9.58
C VAL A 165 5.20 -22.44 -10.22
N ALA A 166 6.28 -22.42 -9.43
CA ALA A 166 7.64 -22.16 -9.92
C ALA A 166 8.14 -23.25 -10.90
N ASP A 167 7.91 -24.54 -10.58
CA ASP A 167 8.26 -25.66 -11.45
C ASP A 167 7.55 -25.61 -12.82
N ARG A 168 6.44 -24.90 -12.90
CA ARG A 168 5.70 -24.65 -14.16
C ARG A 168 6.15 -23.42 -14.92
N GLY A 169 7.15 -22.69 -14.42
CA GLY A 169 7.66 -21.46 -15.02
C GLY A 169 6.71 -20.27 -14.92
N LEU A 170 5.82 -20.25 -13.92
CA LEU A 170 4.84 -19.18 -13.68
C LEU A 170 5.29 -18.19 -12.60
N VAL A 171 6.52 -18.31 -12.10
CA VAL A 171 7.13 -17.37 -11.15
C VAL A 171 8.27 -16.66 -11.86
N GLU A 172 8.21 -15.34 -11.87
CA GLU A 172 9.26 -14.48 -12.36
C GLU A 172 9.55 -13.36 -11.37
N GLN A 173 10.76 -12.79 -11.47
CA GLN A 173 11.13 -11.61 -10.69
C GLN A 173 10.89 -10.35 -11.53
N GLY A 174 10.15 -9.40 -10.98
CA GLY A 174 9.86 -8.12 -11.61
C GLY A 174 9.97 -6.97 -10.62
N LYS A 175 9.93 -5.75 -11.15
CA LYS A 175 9.84 -4.51 -10.37
C LYS A 175 8.48 -3.86 -10.62
N ARG A 176 7.95 -3.19 -9.63
CA ARG A 176 6.77 -2.33 -9.73
C ARG A 176 6.84 -1.23 -8.68
N SER A 177 6.13 -0.13 -8.90
CA SER A 177 5.88 0.87 -7.87
C SER A 177 4.95 0.29 -6.80
N ILE A 178 5.30 0.48 -5.53
CA ILE A 178 4.50 0.07 -4.37
C ILE A 178 4.55 1.15 -3.30
N SER A 179 3.48 1.27 -2.51
CA SER A 179 3.50 2.09 -1.31
C SER A 179 4.41 1.43 -0.27
N GLN A 180 5.23 2.23 0.39
CA GLN A 180 6.14 1.77 1.44
C GLN A 180 5.95 2.59 2.71
N CYS A 181 5.94 1.92 3.86
CA CYS A 181 5.94 2.57 5.16
C CYS A 181 7.38 2.81 5.62
N PRO A 182 7.81 4.07 5.79
CA PRO A 182 9.18 4.37 6.23
C PRO A 182 9.47 3.96 7.68
N ARG A 183 8.43 3.87 8.54
CA ARG A 183 8.57 3.39 9.91
C ARG A 183 8.82 1.88 9.97
N CYS A 184 8.04 1.11 9.20
CA CYS A 184 8.15 -0.36 9.17
C CYS A 184 9.21 -0.84 8.17
N GLU A 185 9.71 0.03 7.30
CA GLU A 185 10.64 -0.25 6.21
C GLU A 185 10.18 -1.41 5.30
N THR A 186 8.89 -1.48 5.07
CA THR A 186 8.27 -2.54 4.25
C THR A 186 7.20 -2.01 3.32
N GLY A 187 6.98 -2.72 2.22
CA GLY A 187 5.86 -2.46 1.32
C GLY A 187 4.52 -2.75 2.02
N ILE A 188 3.55 -1.90 1.76
CA ILE A 188 2.18 -2.02 2.27
C ILE A 188 1.19 -2.20 1.13
N ALA A 189 0.12 -2.95 1.39
CA ALA A 189 -0.94 -3.16 0.42
C ALA A 189 -1.92 -1.96 0.38
N ASN A 190 -2.60 -1.77 -0.74
CA ASN A 190 -3.52 -0.64 -0.91
C ASN A 190 -4.64 -0.56 0.14
N ASN A 191 -5.04 -1.71 0.71
CA ASN A 191 -6.03 -1.77 1.78
C ASN A 191 -5.48 -1.43 3.18
N GLU A 192 -4.18 -1.25 3.31
CA GLU A 192 -3.49 -0.83 4.53
C GLU A 192 -3.16 0.67 4.51
N VAL A 193 -3.35 1.33 3.35
CA VAL A 193 -3.15 2.77 3.18
C VAL A 193 -4.37 3.51 3.72
N GLU A 194 -4.15 4.43 4.64
CA GLU A 194 -5.14 5.38 5.11
C GLU A 194 -4.88 6.76 4.51
N TYR A 195 -5.95 7.46 4.16
CA TYR A 195 -5.86 8.80 3.58
C TYR A 195 -6.25 9.84 4.63
N ASP A 196 -5.42 10.85 4.77
CA ASP A 196 -5.67 12.01 5.64
C ASP A 196 -5.54 13.31 4.82
N GLN A 197 -6.12 14.39 5.34
CA GLN A 197 -5.95 15.71 4.74
C GLN A 197 -4.72 16.36 5.35
N VAL A 198 -3.71 16.58 4.51
CA VAL A 198 -2.47 17.25 4.88
C VAL A 198 -2.33 18.56 4.09
N GLU A 199 -1.61 19.51 4.64
CA GLU A 199 -1.24 20.76 3.96
C GLU A 199 0.26 20.75 3.70
N ASP A 200 0.61 20.50 2.42
CA ASP A 200 1.99 20.44 1.98
C ASP A 200 2.37 21.65 1.14
N PRO A 201 3.61 22.12 1.23
CA PRO A 201 4.12 23.17 0.36
C PRO A 201 4.21 22.67 -1.08
N SER A 202 3.82 23.51 -2.03
CA SER A 202 4.07 23.27 -3.46
C SER A 202 5.06 24.26 -4.02
N ILE A 203 5.85 23.82 -4.99
CA ILE A 203 6.87 24.66 -5.63
C ILE A 203 6.76 24.63 -7.14
N TYR A 204 7.22 25.72 -7.77
CA TYR A 204 7.51 25.79 -9.19
C TYR A 204 9.02 25.67 -9.36
N VAL A 205 9.47 24.79 -10.25
CA VAL A 205 10.88 24.53 -10.51
C VAL A 205 11.18 24.74 -11.98
N LYS A 206 12.28 25.43 -12.26
CA LYS A 206 12.76 25.66 -13.64
C LYS A 206 13.77 24.57 -13.97
N PHE A 207 13.57 23.94 -15.12
CA PHE A 207 14.48 22.97 -15.71
C PHE A 207 15.12 23.65 -16.93
N PRO A 208 16.35 24.17 -16.83
CA PRO A 208 17.04 24.86 -17.91
C PRO A 208 17.25 23.94 -19.11
N LEU A 209 16.97 24.43 -20.31
CA LEU A 209 17.22 23.66 -21.53
C LEU A 209 18.71 23.69 -21.88
N SER A 210 19.27 22.55 -22.28
CA SER A 210 20.72 22.38 -22.50
C SER A 210 21.18 23.00 -23.82
N ASP A 211 20.35 22.94 -24.87
CA ASP A 211 20.71 23.28 -26.23
C ASP A 211 20.01 24.53 -26.76
N ARG A 212 19.17 25.19 -25.94
CA ARG A 212 18.37 26.37 -26.35
C ARG A 212 18.09 27.30 -25.18
N GLU A 213 17.66 28.51 -25.46
CA GLU A 213 17.32 29.52 -24.48
C GLU A 213 16.04 29.16 -23.74
N GLY A 214 16.07 29.22 -22.38
CA GLY A 214 14.90 29.14 -21.52
C GLY A 214 14.84 27.90 -20.67
N SER A 215 13.74 27.79 -19.93
CA SER A 215 13.51 26.69 -18.98
C SER A 215 12.10 26.13 -19.12
N LEU A 216 11.96 24.84 -18.97
CA LEU A 216 10.67 24.19 -18.71
C LEU A 216 10.24 24.53 -17.27
N VAL A 217 8.97 24.91 -17.07
CA VAL A 217 8.45 25.19 -15.72
C VAL A 217 7.56 24.06 -15.29
N ILE A 218 7.93 23.38 -14.22
CA ILE A 218 7.13 22.33 -13.63
C ILE A 218 6.61 22.73 -12.25
N TRP A 219 5.53 22.09 -11.81
CA TRP A 219 4.95 22.26 -10.49
C TRP A 219 4.90 20.93 -9.77
N THR A 220 5.20 20.93 -8.46
CA THR A 220 5.10 19.72 -7.65
C THR A 220 4.70 20.02 -6.20
N THR A 221 3.96 19.09 -5.58
CA THR A 221 3.70 19.03 -4.14
C THR A 221 4.69 18.11 -3.40
N THR A 222 5.52 17.39 -4.14
CA THR A 222 6.50 16.44 -3.62
C THR A 222 7.92 16.83 -4.02
N PRO A 223 8.44 17.98 -3.53
CA PRO A 223 9.75 18.50 -3.96
C PRO A 223 10.91 17.54 -3.67
N TRP A 224 10.76 16.66 -2.72
CA TRP A 224 11.74 15.62 -2.39
C TRP A 224 11.94 14.55 -3.49
N THR A 225 11.04 14.48 -4.50
CA THR A 225 11.23 13.61 -5.66
C THR A 225 12.05 14.25 -6.78
N ILE A 226 12.27 15.57 -6.76
CA ILE A 226 13.10 16.27 -7.76
C ILE A 226 14.49 15.64 -7.91
N PRO A 227 15.21 15.26 -6.82
CA PRO A 227 16.50 14.58 -6.94
C PRO A 227 16.48 13.28 -7.75
N ALA A 228 15.31 12.66 -7.86
CA ALA A 228 15.09 11.41 -8.63
C ALA A 228 14.52 11.65 -10.02
N ASN A 229 14.43 12.91 -10.47
CA ASN A 229 13.91 13.23 -11.80
C ASN A 229 14.69 12.47 -12.88
N THR A 230 13.97 11.89 -13.81
CA THR A 230 14.54 11.13 -14.93
C THR A 230 14.17 11.78 -16.27
N PHE A 231 12.93 12.25 -16.40
CA PHE A 231 12.45 12.92 -17.59
C PHE A 231 11.38 13.96 -17.26
N VAL A 232 11.04 14.80 -18.23
CA VAL A 232 9.89 15.70 -18.16
C VAL A 232 8.82 15.22 -19.14
N GLY A 233 7.59 15.03 -18.62
CA GLY A 233 6.42 14.65 -19.40
C GLY A 233 5.71 15.87 -19.99
N VAL A 234 5.27 15.77 -21.25
CA VAL A 234 4.41 16.73 -21.94
C VAL A 234 3.17 16.03 -22.50
N GLY A 235 2.06 16.74 -22.58
CA GLY A 235 0.84 16.26 -23.24
C GLY A 235 0.95 16.46 -24.76
N GLU A 236 0.80 15.37 -25.53
CA GLU A 236 0.90 15.42 -27.00
C GLU A 236 -0.11 16.39 -27.64
N GLU A 237 -1.32 16.43 -27.10
CA GLU A 237 -2.43 17.27 -27.61
C GLU A 237 -2.43 18.69 -27.01
N LEU A 238 -1.50 19.02 -26.11
CA LEU A 238 -1.44 20.32 -25.48
C LEU A 238 -0.62 21.30 -26.33
N THR A 239 -1.00 22.57 -26.27
CA THR A 239 -0.23 23.68 -26.85
C THR A 239 0.56 24.36 -25.75
N TYR A 240 1.83 24.64 -26.02
CA TYR A 240 2.77 25.31 -25.13
C TYR A 240 3.15 26.66 -25.67
N GLN A 241 3.41 27.60 -24.77
CA GLN A 241 3.92 28.93 -25.15
C GLN A 241 5.35 29.11 -24.66
N LYS A 242 6.20 29.62 -25.58
CA LYS A 242 7.47 30.20 -25.25
C LYS A 242 7.21 31.65 -24.86
N VAL A 243 7.37 31.97 -23.59
CA VAL A 243 7.13 33.32 -23.08
C VAL A 243 8.43 33.94 -22.60
N ARG A 244 8.64 35.23 -22.94
CA ARG A 244 9.69 36.06 -22.35
C ARG A 244 9.07 36.90 -21.25
N ALA A 245 9.47 36.68 -20.02
CA ALA A 245 8.85 37.26 -18.83
C ALA A 245 9.86 38.11 -18.04
N THR A 246 9.41 39.26 -17.54
CA THR A 246 10.21 40.21 -16.76
C THR A 246 9.77 40.20 -15.31
N LYS A 247 10.71 40.20 -14.36
CA LYS A 247 10.46 40.22 -12.93
C LYS A 247 11.33 41.22 -12.19
N GLY A 248 10.70 42.20 -11.53
CA GLY A 248 11.38 43.09 -10.58
C GLY A 248 12.43 44.01 -11.20
N GLY A 249 12.51 44.13 -12.54
CA GLY A 249 13.52 44.87 -13.26
C GLY A 249 14.83 44.09 -13.45
N ASP A 250 14.82 42.81 -13.22
CA ASP A 250 15.88 41.87 -13.54
C ASP A 250 15.93 41.58 -15.06
N GLU A 251 16.90 40.79 -15.49
CA GLU A 251 16.96 40.33 -16.90
C GLU A 251 15.73 39.46 -17.22
N ASP A 252 15.26 39.57 -18.46
CA ASP A 252 14.14 38.79 -18.97
C ASP A 252 14.47 37.29 -18.96
N GLU A 253 13.50 36.48 -18.52
CA GLU A 253 13.62 35.04 -18.55
C GLU A 253 12.73 34.44 -19.65
N VAL A 254 13.21 33.38 -20.30
CA VAL A 254 12.41 32.59 -21.24
C VAL A 254 11.88 31.35 -20.56
N LEU A 255 10.57 31.16 -20.61
CA LEU A 255 9.87 30.07 -19.96
C LEU A 255 8.96 29.32 -20.93
N TYR A 256 8.86 28.00 -20.78
CA TYR A 256 7.94 27.16 -21.55
C TYR A 256 6.86 26.63 -20.60
N ILE A 257 5.59 26.89 -20.94
CA ILE A 257 4.43 26.62 -20.09
C ILE A 257 3.26 26.29 -21.03
N ALA A 258 2.34 25.38 -20.63
CA ALA A 258 1.13 25.15 -21.40
C ALA A 258 0.30 26.44 -21.53
N SER A 259 -0.25 26.70 -22.70
CA SER A 259 -0.91 27.96 -23.08
C SER A 259 -1.99 28.38 -22.08
N GLU A 260 -2.75 27.41 -21.54
CA GLU A 260 -3.82 27.64 -20.58
C GLU A 260 -3.31 28.01 -19.17
N CYS A 261 -2.04 27.73 -18.88
CA CYS A 261 -1.44 27.90 -17.55
C CYS A 261 -0.57 29.16 -17.42
N VAL A 262 -0.25 29.85 -18.52
CA VAL A 262 0.72 30.97 -18.53
C VAL A 262 0.37 32.05 -17.52
N ASP A 263 -0.85 32.58 -17.57
CA ASP A 263 -1.26 33.68 -16.69
C ASP A 263 -1.19 33.30 -15.19
N ASP A 264 -1.61 32.08 -14.84
CA ASP A 264 -1.59 31.60 -13.47
C ASP A 264 -0.14 31.40 -12.96
N VAL A 265 0.71 30.78 -13.78
CA VAL A 265 2.11 30.52 -13.43
C VAL A 265 2.87 31.83 -13.25
N LEU A 266 2.75 32.75 -14.23
CA LEU A 266 3.45 34.04 -14.16
C LEU A 266 2.94 34.91 -13.03
N GLY A 267 1.62 34.91 -12.79
CA GLY A 267 1.01 35.62 -11.67
C GLY A 267 1.53 35.12 -10.32
N LYS A 268 1.57 33.79 -10.10
CA LYS A 268 2.12 33.17 -8.88
C LYS A 268 3.64 33.39 -8.77
N GLY A 269 4.34 33.36 -9.91
CA GLY A 269 5.77 33.68 -10.00
C GLY A 269 6.10 35.16 -9.73
N ARG A 270 5.08 36.05 -9.70
CA ARG A 270 5.19 37.49 -9.53
C ARG A 270 6.02 38.16 -10.63
N TYR A 271 5.78 37.73 -11.88
CA TYR A 271 6.32 38.43 -13.06
C TYR A 271 5.48 39.69 -13.34
N ASP A 272 6.13 40.76 -13.71
CA ASP A 272 5.51 42.08 -13.92
C ASP A 272 4.87 42.19 -15.31
N ASP A 273 5.50 41.62 -16.35
CA ASP A 273 5.07 41.61 -17.73
C ASP A 273 5.62 40.40 -18.47
N TYR A 274 5.02 40.07 -19.61
CA TYR A 274 5.52 39.02 -20.48
C TYR A 274 5.11 39.21 -21.93
N GLU A 275 5.86 38.64 -22.87
CA GLU A 275 5.57 38.54 -24.29
C GLU A 275 5.59 37.08 -24.71
N VAL A 276 4.57 36.65 -25.47
CA VAL A 276 4.54 35.34 -26.12
C VAL A 276 5.38 35.41 -27.38
N GLU A 277 6.51 34.68 -27.41
CA GLU A 277 7.41 34.63 -28.55
C GLU A 277 7.01 33.57 -29.59
N ALA A 278 6.46 32.44 -29.13
CA ALA A 278 6.04 31.33 -29.98
C ALA A 278 4.96 30.48 -29.29
N GLU A 279 4.18 29.79 -30.12
CA GLU A 279 3.32 28.67 -29.72
C GLU A 279 3.90 27.39 -30.35
N LEU A 280 3.86 26.30 -29.62
CA LEU A 280 4.44 25.01 -29.96
C LEU A 280 3.43 23.90 -29.61
N ASP A 281 3.30 22.90 -30.44
CA ASP A 281 2.55 21.72 -30.12
C ASP A 281 3.38 20.80 -29.18
N GLY A 282 2.75 19.97 -28.36
CA GLY A 282 3.45 19.13 -27.37
C GLY A 282 4.48 18.18 -27.98
N ASP A 283 4.22 17.69 -29.20
CA ASP A 283 5.13 16.81 -29.92
C ASP A 283 6.42 17.51 -30.36
N GLU A 284 6.41 18.86 -30.53
CA GLU A 284 7.60 19.65 -30.86
C GLU A 284 8.59 19.77 -29.71
N LEU A 285 8.14 19.52 -28.45
CA LEU A 285 9.00 19.52 -27.26
C LEU A 285 9.67 18.16 -27.03
N VAL A 286 9.18 17.11 -27.66
CA VAL A 286 9.72 15.75 -27.49
C VAL A 286 11.17 15.69 -27.98
N GLY A 287 12.01 15.06 -27.16
CA GLY A 287 13.44 14.93 -27.41
C GLY A 287 14.24 16.18 -27.08
N TRP A 288 13.65 17.23 -26.49
CA TRP A 288 14.43 18.32 -25.96
C TRP A 288 15.20 17.87 -24.73
N GLU A 289 16.45 18.34 -24.61
CA GLU A 289 17.31 18.05 -23.48
C GLU A 289 17.31 19.20 -22.48
N TYR A 290 17.38 18.88 -21.19
CA TYR A 290 17.45 19.87 -20.12
C TYR A 290 18.53 19.49 -19.10
N ASP A 291 19.07 20.50 -18.43
CA ASP A 291 19.98 20.32 -17.32
C ASP A 291 19.17 20.13 -16.03
N HIS A 292 19.44 19.05 -15.30
CA HIS A 292 18.77 18.80 -14.05
C HIS A 292 19.12 19.91 -13.02
N PRO A 293 18.12 20.56 -12.40
CA PRO A 293 18.37 21.74 -11.56
C PRO A 293 19.23 21.47 -10.30
N LEU A 294 19.41 20.20 -9.93
CA LEU A 294 20.20 19.75 -8.78
C LEU A 294 21.33 18.80 -9.20
N ALA A 295 21.79 18.83 -10.46
CA ALA A 295 22.80 17.87 -10.96
C ALA A 295 24.15 17.95 -10.22
N GLU A 296 24.49 19.13 -9.68
CA GLU A 296 25.73 19.32 -8.91
C GLU A 296 25.56 18.86 -7.45
N GLU A 297 24.33 18.88 -6.92
CA GLU A 297 24.01 18.59 -5.53
C GLU A 297 23.66 17.12 -5.28
N VAL A 298 23.24 16.40 -6.32
CA VAL A 298 22.84 14.98 -6.22
C VAL A 298 23.96 14.10 -6.78
N PRO A 299 24.81 13.51 -5.95
CA PRO A 299 25.78 12.52 -6.39
C PRO A 299 25.06 11.34 -7.06
N ASP A 300 25.66 10.79 -8.10
CA ASP A 300 25.10 9.65 -8.84
C ASP A 300 23.72 9.89 -9.49
N HIS A 301 23.36 11.18 -9.73
CA HIS A 301 22.19 11.50 -10.54
C HIS A 301 22.20 10.71 -11.86
N PRO A 302 21.04 10.21 -12.35
CA PRO A 302 20.99 9.41 -13.57
C PRO A 302 21.67 10.10 -14.76
N SER A 303 22.65 9.40 -15.34
CA SER A 303 23.34 9.80 -16.57
C SER A 303 23.21 8.74 -17.66
N PHE A 304 22.19 7.86 -17.55
CA PHE A 304 21.92 6.83 -18.54
C PHE A 304 21.26 7.44 -19.80
N GLU A 305 21.31 6.72 -20.89
CA GLU A 305 20.72 7.13 -22.18
C GLU A 305 19.21 7.41 -22.02
N GLY A 306 18.77 8.57 -22.48
CA GLY A 306 17.38 9.04 -22.39
C GLY A 306 17.00 9.76 -21.09
N ALA A 307 17.89 9.85 -20.09
CA ALA A 307 17.66 10.70 -18.92
C ALA A 307 17.91 12.18 -19.27
N GLY A 308 17.09 13.08 -18.70
CA GLY A 308 17.20 14.51 -18.97
C GLY A 308 16.55 14.95 -20.29
N GLU A 309 15.65 14.14 -20.83
CA GLU A 309 14.91 14.42 -22.05
C GLU A 309 13.41 14.64 -21.79
N VAL A 310 12.73 15.27 -22.76
CA VAL A 310 11.28 15.47 -22.76
C VAL A 310 10.59 14.37 -23.55
N TYR A 311 9.56 13.75 -22.96
CA TYR A 311 8.75 12.71 -23.59
C TYR A 311 7.27 13.02 -23.50
N THR A 312 6.45 12.47 -24.39
CA THR A 312 4.99 12.48 -24.21
C THR A 312 4.58 11.60 -23.05
N ALA A 313 3.57 12.03 -22.30
CA ALA A 313 2.96 11.24 -21.25
C ALA A 313 1.45 11.51 -21.18
N ASP A 314 0.65 10.45 -21.26
CA ASP A 314 -0.81 10.51 -21.38
C ASP A 314 -1.49 11.06 -20.12
N PHE A 315 -0.80 11.06 -18.98
CA PHE A 315 -1.28 11.61 -17.71
C PHE A 315 -1.03 13.10 -17.54
N VAL A 316 -0.43 13.78 -18.52
CA VAL A 316 -0.20 15.23 -18.46
C VAL A 316 -1.46 15.98 -18.88
N GLU A 317 -1.98 16.79 -17.98
CA GLU A 317 -3.15 17.63 -18.18
C GLU A 317 -2.77 19.12 -18.30
N ALA A 318 -3.63 19.93 -18.90
CA ALA A 318 -3.47 21.40 -19.01
C ALA A 318 -3.80 22.06 -17.65
N ASP A 319 -3.16 21.61 -16.59
CA ASP A 319 -3.26 22.21 -15.26
C ASP A 319 -1.88 22.60 -14.72
N ARG A 320 -1.83 23.46 -13.73
CA ARG A 320 -0.58 23.95 -13.09
C ARG A 320 0.40 24.57 -14.07
N THR A 321 1.16 23.75 -14.81
CA THR A 321 2.12 24.19 -15.82
C THR A 321 1.96 23.46 -17.17
N GLY A 322 1.20 22.35 -17.17
CA GLY A 322 1.10 21.43 -18.31
C GLY A 322 2.39 20.66 -18.60
N LEU A 323 3.32 20.67 -17.67
CA LEU A 323 4.57 19.89 -17.72
C LEU A 323 4.73 19.17 -16.39
N VAL A 324 5.09 17.89 -16.44
CA VAL A 324 5.25 17.05 -15.25
C VAL A 324 6.68 16.54 -15.14
N HIS A 325 7.32 16.80 -14.00
CA HIS A 325 8.56 16.10 -13.69
C HIS A 325 8.24 14.64 -13.38
N SER A 326 9.01 13.73 -13.93
CA SER A 326 8.79 12.29 -13.77
C SER A 326 9.98 11.61 -13.11
N ALA A 327 9.65 10.80 -12.09
CA ALA A 327 10.60 10.03 -11.29
C ALA A 327 10.14 8.57 -11.21
N PRO A 328 10.53 7.69 -12.14
CA PRO A 328 10.09 6.29 -12.20
C PRO A 328 10.34 5.47 -10.93
N GLY A 329 11.24 5.92 -10.05
CA GLY A 329 11.48 5.31 -8.76
C GLY A 329 10.45 5.66 -7.67
N HIS A 330 9.54 6.63 -7.91
CA HIS A 330 8.63 7.18 -6.90
C HIS A 330 7.17 7.20 -7.32
N GLY A 331 6.84 7.42 -8.60
CA GLY A 331 5.47 7.46 -9.12
C GLY A 331 5.07 6.18 -9.84
N GLU A 332 3.80 5.75 -9.71
CA GLU A 332 3.31 4.56 -10.43
C GLU A 332 3.18 4.83 -11.93
N GLU A 333 2.60 5.97 -12.31
CA GLU A 333 2.46 6.40 -13.71
C GLU A 333 3.83 6.67 -14.34
N ASP A 334 4.73 7.33 -13.60
CA ASP A 334 6.12 7.57 -14.00
C ASP A 334 6.88 6.25 -14.23
N PHE A 335 6.67 5.26 -13.34
CA PHE A 335 7.28 3.95 -13.45
C PHE A 335 6.85 3.24 -14.73
N HIS A 336 5.55 3.20 -15.01
CA HIS A 336 5.02 2.56 -16.21
C HIS A 336 5.54 3.25 -17.48
N ARG A 337 5.52 4.59 -17.50
CA ARG A 337 6.03 5.34 -18.65
C ARG A 337 7.53 5.15 -18.82
N GLY A 338 8.30 5.17 -17.74
CA GLY A 338 9.73 4.90 -17.78
C GLY A 338 10.07 3.50 -18.32
N GLN A 339 9.28 2.48 -17.96
CA GLN A 339 9.43 1.13 -18.53
C GLN A 339 9.14 1.09 -20.03
N GLU A 340 8.08 1.75 -20.50
CA GLU A 340 7.76 1.83 -21.94
C GLU A 340 8.88 2.48 -22.75
N LEU A 341 9.52 3.50 -22.17
CA LEU A 341 10.63 4.21 -22.77
C LEU A 341 11.98 3.45 -22.64
N GLY A 342 12.01 2.38 -21.83
CA GLY A 342 13.22 1.60 -21.59
C GLY A 342 14.23 2.32 -20.69
N LEU A 343 13.78 3.26 -19.86
CA LEU A 343 14.62 4.04 -18.96
C LEU A 343 14.96 3.23 -17.70
N ASP A 344 16.17 3.40 -17.18
CA ASP A 344 16.57 2.86 -15.90
C ASP A 344 15.83 3.54 -14.73
N ILE A 345 15.60 2.80 -13.65
CA ILE A 345 14.89 3.30 -12.48
C ILE A 345 15.89 3.75 -11.44
N PHE A 346 15.83 5.02 -11.08
CA PHE A 346 16.61 5.63 -10.01
C PHE A 346 15.71 5.98 -8.82
N CYS A 347 16.04 5.46 -7.64
CA CYS A 347 15.33 5.74 -6.40
C CYS A 347 16.36 6.06 -5.30
N PRO A 348 16.63 7.34 -5.02
CA PRO A 348 17.61 7.75 -4.03
C PRO A 348 17.09 7.76 -2.59
N VAL A 349 15.87 7.27 -2.34
CA VAL A 349 15.27 7.17 -1.00
C VAL A 349 15.32 5.72 -0.53
N GLY A 350 15.83 5.52 0.68
CA GLY A 350 15.93 4.22 1.33
C GLY A 350 14.60 3.71 1.90
N GLY A 351 14.64 2.52 2.45
CA GLY A 351 13.48 1.89 3.09
C GLY A 351 12.93 2.67 4.28
N ASP A 352 13.80 3.37 4.96
CA ASP A 352 13.53 4.25 6.10
C ASP A 352 12.99 5.65 5.71
N GLY A 353 12.78 5.91 4.41
CA GLY A 353 12.36 7.19 3.89
C GLY A 353 13.46 8.26 3.87
N VAL A 354 14.72 7.90 4.11
CA VAL A 354 15.85 8.82 4.12
C VAL A 354 16.62 8.76 2.80
N PHE A 355 17.13 9.89 2.33
CA PHE A 355 17.98 9.91 1.14
C PHE A 355 19.25 9.10 1.35
N THR A 356 19.52 8.16 0.43
CA THR A 356 20.74 7.33 0.39
C THR A 356 21.89 8.04 -0.33
N VAL A 357 21.57 9.01 -1.20
CA VAL A 357 22.50 9.75 -2.06
C VAL A 357 22.25 11.24 -1.83
N VAL A 358 23.09 11.89 -1.02
CA VAL A 358 23.01 13.33 -0.70
C VAL A 358 24.41 13.88 -0.49
N PRO A 359 24.65 15.20 -0.69
CA PRO A 359 25.89 15.85 -0.30
C PRO A 359 26.19 15.65 1.20
N GLU A 360 27.48 15.52 1.56
CA GLU A 360 27.92 15.26 2.93
C GLU A 360 27.38 16.24 4.00
N ASN A 361 26.95 17.43 3.58
CA ASN A 361 26.46 18.51 4.46
C ASN A 361 24.95 18.74 4.38
N ALA A 362 24.21 17.92 3.64
CA ALA A 362 22.75 18.04 3.53
C ALA A 362 22.06 17.26 4.67
N ASP A 363 20.91 17.79 5.11
CA ASP A 363 20.01 17.02 5.95
C ASP A 363 19.43 15.84 5.11
N ARG A 364 19.53 14.63 5.61
CA ARG A 364 19.07 13.42 4.93
C ARG A 364 17.56 13.19 5.06
N THR A 365 16.88 14.01 5.84
CA THR A 365 15.43 13.91 6.01
C THR A 365 14.74 14.47 4.77
N PRO A 366 13.82 13.73 4.13
CA PRO A 366 13.06 14.20 2.98
C PRO A 366 12.15 15.37 3.30
#